data_768de65e279f5cfd57ec20386bfa3661
#
_entry.id   768de65e279f5cfd57ec20386bfa3661
#
_cell.length_a   1.000
_cell.length_b   1.000
_cell.length_c   1.000
_cell.angle_alpha   90.00
_cell.angle_beta   90.00
_cell.angle_gamma   90.00
#
_symmetry.space_group_name_H-M   'P 1'
#
loop_
_entity.id
_entity.type
_entity.pdbx_description
1 polymer ?
#
loop_
_entity_poly.entity_id
_entity_poly.type
_entity_poly.pdbx_seq_one_letter_code
_entity_poly.pdbx_strand_id
1 'polypeptide(L)'
;MSIKGYVLGVTDCSYAGFPHRFENGMSMFYLLSNGEFLIYDGGQGKEDGDHLYDQLRKVADENGIKDITVRAWIITHEHGDHMGFGAEFFPAYRDKINVRELWMNSLYDWGKSFIEIVLKNHPNCIHRELHTGEIIQIVDVTVEVLCTPDVLNEINAAELNKDSNNASIVTRLNVDGLKILMPGDASLLAWEYMADTYGSALKSDILQVPHHGANHGATIEAYRLVNADTLIFNCGQELFDCIVSEEKRFFCGPECKHKLFNKHIFEYLQEFKGKIIVAEAYFPTKPQCKRFL
;
A
#
# COMPACT_ATOMS: atom_id res chain seq x y z
N MET A 1 6.07 22.51 -9.15
CA MET A 1 5.42 21.40 -9.89
C MET A 1 4.25 20.98 -9.03
N SER A 2 3.10 20.57 -9.59
CA SER A 2 2.01 20.00 -8.77
C SER A 2 2.34 18.56 -8.38
N ILE A 3 1.89 18.13 -7.19
CA ILE A 3 2.02 16.74 -6.75
C ILE A 3 1.20 15.85 -7.69
N LYS A 4 1.72 14.66 -7.97
CA LYS A 4 1.05 13.65 -8.80
C LYS A 4 1.14 12.29 -8.09
N GLY A 5 0.02 11.60 -7.94
CA GLY A 5 -0.07 10.28 -7.33
C GLY A 5 -0.35 9.18 -8.34
N TYR A 6 0.33 8.05 -8.19
CA TYR A 6 0.27 6.91 -9.10
C TYR A 6 0.07 5.61 -8.32
N VAL A 7 -0.78 4.72 -8.83
CA VAL A 7 -0.93 3.34 -8.39
C VAL A 7 -0.45 2.40 -9.49
N LEU A 8 0.36 1.42 -9.11
CA LEU A 8 0.89 0.39 -10.01
C LEU A 8 0.13 -0.91 -9.86
N GLY A 9 -0.06 -1.61 -10.97
CA GLY A 9 -0.40 -3.04 -10.95
C GLY A 9 0.81 -3.84 -10.47
N VAL A 10 0.57 -4.83 -9.62
CA VAL A 10 1.55 -5.77 -9.08
C VAL A 10 1.25 -7.15 -9.65
N THR A 11 2.24 -7.79 -10.26
CA THR A 11 2.02 -8.89 -11.19
C THR A 11 1.98 -10.28 -10.58
N ASP A 12 2.46 -10.51 -9.37
CA ASP A 12 2.57 -11.88 -8.91
C ASP A 12 2.39 -12.07 -7.41
N CYS A 13 1.30 -12.69 -7.05
CA CYS A 13 1.17 -13.40 -5.80
C CYS A 13 1.05 -14.90 -6.07
N SER A 14 2.16 -15.59 -6.21
CA SER A 14 2.15 -17.05 -6.21
C SER A 14 1.95 -17.57 -4.80
N TYR A 15 0.70 -17.66 -4.35
CA TYR A 15 0.41 -18.48 -3.18
C TYR A 15 0.80 -19.92 -3.50
N ALA A 16 1.71 -20.48 -2.74
CA ALA A 16 2.14 -21.87 -2.88
C ALA A 16 0.90 -22.79 -2.90
N GLY A 17 0.65 -23.46 -4.04
CA GLY A 17 -0.47 -24.37 -4.22
C GLY A 17 -1.65 -23.84 -5.02
N PHE A 18 -1.64 -22.59 -5.49
CA PHE A 18 -2.68 -22.07 -6.38
C PHE A 18 -2.18 -22.10 -7.84
N PRO A 19 -2.97 -22.65 -8.78
CA PRO A 19 -2.59 -22.73 -10.19
C PRO A 19 -2.73 -21.37 -10.92
N HIS A 20 -3.26 -20.35 -10.28
CA HIS A 20 -3.50 -19.03 -10.84
C HIS A 20 -2.70 -17.97 -10.07
N ARG A 21 -2.17 -17.01 -10.80
CA ARG A 21 -1.51 -15.82 -10.26
C ARG A 21 -2.58 -14.84 -9.80
N PHE A 22 -2.51 -14.41 -8.54
CA PHE A 22 -3.31 -13.31 -8.04
C PHE A 22 -2.53 -12.03 -8.26
N GLU A 23 -3.12 -11.10 -8.97
CA GLU A 23 -2.59 -9.74 -9.11
C GLU A 23 -3.03 -8.93 -7.88
N ASN A 24 -2.40 -9.19 -6.75
CA ASN A 24 -2.55 -8.40 -5.54
C ASN A 24 -1.17 -8.02 -5.02
N GLY A 25 -1.12 -6.89 -4.37
CA GLY A 25 0.07 -6.32 -3.79
C GLY A 25 0.02 -4.81 -3.89
N MET A 26 0.85 -4.15 -3.14
CA MET A 26 0.84 -2.70 -3.08
C MET A 26 2.12 -2.11 -3.65
N SER A 27 1.94 -1.18 -4.59
CA SER A 27 2.99 -0.29 -5.04
C SER A 27 2.36 1.02 -5.47
N MET A 28 2.66 2.09 -4.76
CA MET A 28 2.17 3.44 -5.04
C MET A 28 3.29 4.45 -4.90
N PHE A 29 3.28 5.49 -5.71
CA PHE A 29 4.23 6.57 -5.53
C PHE A 29 3.64 7.93 -5.84
N TYR A 30 4.26 8.96 -5.27
CA TYR A 30 3.93 10.36 -5.47
C TYR A 30 5.16 11.10 -5.98
N LEU A 31 4.99 11.89 -7.05
CA LEU A 31 5.97 12.88 -7.44
C LEU A 31 5.67 14.18 -6.65
N LEU A 32 6.60 14.61 -5.83
CA LEU A 32 6.52 15.82 -5.01
C LEU A 32 6.83 17.08 -5.85
N SER A 33 6.44 18.26 -5.36
CA SER A 33 6.62 19.51 -6.11
C SER A 33 8.08 19.87 -6.39
N ASN A 34 9.01 19.39 -5.55
CA ASN A 34 10.46 19.60 -5.71
C ASN A 34 11.13 18.57 -6.64
N GLY A 35 10.37 17.61 -7.21
CA GLY A 35 10.88 16.58 -8.11
C GLY A 35 11.39 15.31 -7.41
N GLU A 36 11.28 15.21 -6.08
CA GLU A 36 11.56 13.98 -5.34
C GLU A 36 10.32 13.08 -5.31
N PHE A 37 10.52 11.81 -4.95
CA PHE A 37 9.45 10.82 -4.85
C PHE A 37 9.17 10.43 -3.41
N LEU A 38 7.90 10.21 -3.10
CA LEU A 38 7.44 9.49 -1.91
C LEU A 38 6.85 8.16 -2.39
N ILE A 39 7.28 7.03 -1.83
CA ILE A 39 6.88 5.70 -2.28
C ILE A 39 6.24 4.93 -1.12
N TYR A 40 5.17 4.20 -1.43
CA TYR A 40 4.55 3.21 -0.56
C TYR A 40 4.70 1.82 -1.17
N ASP A 41 5.35 0.91 -0.43
CA ASP A 41 5.60 -0.48 -0.79
C ASP A 41 6.27 -0.62 -2.17
N GLY A 42 6.26 -1.79 -2.77
CA GLY A 42 6.90 -2.00 -4.06
C GLY A 42 6.55 -3.33 -4.73
N GLY A 43 5.59 -4.06 -4.14
CA GLY A 43 5.15 -5.34 -4.68
C GLY A 43 5.98 -6.53 -4.22
N GLN A 44 5.82 -7.65 -4.91
CA GLN A 44 6.28 -8.95 -4.43
C GLN A 44 7.66 -9.35 -4.93
N GLY A 45 7.97 -9.11 -6.18
CA GLY A 45 9.15 -9.69 -6.80
C GLY A 45 9.92 -8.75 -7.72
N LYS A 46 10.90 -9.33 -8.39
CA LYS A 46 11.78 -8.61 -9.30
C LYS A 46 10.99 -7.85 -10.39
N GLU A 47 9.99 -8.49 -10.99
CA GLU A 47 9.22 -7.90 -12.08
C GLU A 47 8.46 -6.65 -11.61
N ASP A 48 7.93 -6.65 -10.39
CA ASP A 48 7.27 -5.48 -9.79
C ASP A 48 8.28 -4.36 -9.52
N GLY A 49 9.45 -4.71 -9.00
CA GLY A 49 10.54 -3.76 -8.78
C GLY A 49 11.02 -3.13 -10.10
N ASP A 50 11.22 -3.93 -11.14
CA ASP A 50 11.61 -3.43 -12.46
C ASP A 50 10.53 -2.52 -13.03
N HIS A 51 9.23 -2.89 -12.91
CA HIS A 51 8.11 -2.05 -13.32
C HIS A 51 8.06 -0.74 -12.55
N LEU A 52 8.23 -0.78 -11.23
CA LEU A 52 8.29 0.43 -10.41
C LEU A 52 9.40 1.38 -10.88
N TYR A 53 10.61 0.86 -11.09
CA TYR A 53 11.72 1.66 -11.60
C TYR A 53 11.41 2.30 -12.96
N ASP A 54 10.86 1.53 -13.89
CA ASP A 54 10.51 2.01 -15.22
C ASP A 54 9.47 3.15 -15.16
N GLN A 55 8.48 3.06 -14.27
CA GLN A 55 7.50 4.11 -14.07
C GLN A 55 8.08 5.35 -13.38
N LEU A 56 8.93 5.17 -12.37
CA LEU A 56 9.65 6.29 -11.74
C LEU A 56 10.52 7.03 -12.79
N ARG A 57 11.25 6.28 -13.63
CA ARG A 57 12.08 6.85 -14.68
C ARG A 57 11.23 7.60 -15.71
N LYS A 58 10.16 6.99 -16.20
CA LYS A 58 9.22 7.61 -17.13
C LYS A 58 8.66 8.93 -16.58
N VAL A 59 8.15 8.92 -15.35
CA VAL A 59 7.59 10.13 -14.72
C VAL A 59 8.68 11.19 -14.50
N ALA A 60 9.88 10.78 -14.12
CA ALA A 60 11.02 11.68 -13.97
C ALA A 60 11.38 12.34 -15.33
N ASP A 61 11.46 11.57 -16.40
CA ASP A 61 11.77 12.08 -17.75
C ASP A 61 10.70 13.05 -18.25
N GLU A 62 9.42 12.72 -18.07
CA GLU A 62 8.28 13.59 -18.41
C GLU A 62 8.31 14.94 -17.66
N ASN A 63 9.00 15.01 -16.52
CA ASN A 63 9.10 16.20 -15.69
C ASN A 63 10.51 16.84 -15.69
N GLY A 64 11.42 16.36 -16.57
CA GLY A 64 12.78 16.90 -16.70
C GLY A 64 13.69 16.60 -15.52
N ILE A 65 13.39 15.56 -14.74
CA ILE A 65 14.15 15.14 -13.57
C ILE A 65 15.24 14.16 -14.01
N LYS A 66 16.49 14.55 -13.83
CA LYS A 66 17.64 13.74 -14.23
C LYS A 66 17.87 12.57 -13.28
N ASP A 67 17.96 12.86 -11.99
CA ASP A 67 18.35 11.91 -10.95
C ASP A 67 17.13 11.57 -10.08
N ILE A 68 16.76 10.30 -10.02
CA ILE A 68 15.63 9.85 -9.21
C ILE A 68 16.05 9.88 -7.74
N THR A 69 15.39 10.73 -6.95
CA THR A 69 15.56 10.78 -5.49
C THR A 69 14.26 10.41 -4.81
N VAL A 70 14.30 9.40 -3.99
CA VAL A 70 13.21 8.97 -3.10
C VAL A 70 13.40 9.66 -1.77
N ARG A 71 12.52 10.62 -1.44
CA ARG A 71 12.55 11.38 -0.20
C ARG A 71 12.26 10.50 1.01
N ALA A 72 11.22 9.67 0.89
CA ALA A 72 10.91 8.62 1.84
C ALA A 72 10.30 7.42 1.11
N TRP A 73 10.70 6.23 1.51
CA TRP A 73 10.10 4.97 1.10
C TRP A 73 9.43 4.35 2.31
N ILE A 74 8.11 4.25 2.27
CA ILE A 74 7.31 3.72 3.36
C ILE A 74 6.99 2.27 3.02
N ILE A 75 7.39 1.34 3.88
CA ILE A 75 6.93 -0.05 3.84
C ILE A 75 5.87 -0.19 4.91
N THR A 76 4.64 -0.45 4.47
CA THR A 76 3.48 -0.48 5.38
C THR A 76 3.59 -1.62 6.37
N HIS A 77 3.95 -2.81 5.90
CA HIS A 77 4.18 -4.00 6.74
C HIS A 77 5.03 -5.05 6.02
N GLU A 78 5.32 -6.16 6.68
CA GLU A 78 6.35 -7.10 6.29
C GLU A 78 5.86 -8.25 5.39
N HIS A 79 4.74 -8.13 4.69
CA HIS A 79 4.31 -9.18 3.75
C HIS A 79 5.04 -9.09 2.40
N GLY A 80 5.13 -10.24 1.73
CA GLY A 80 5.90 -10.39 0.50
C GLY A 80 5.37 -9.54 -0.65
N ASP A 81 4.06 -9.37 -0.75
CA ASP A 81 3.37 -8.56 -1.77
C ASP A 81 3.45 -7.04 -1.54
N HIS A 82 4.17 -6.62 -0.49
CA HIS A 82 4.51 -5.24 -0.17
C HIS A 82 6.01 -4.96 -0.25
N MET A 83 6.84 -5.86 0.28
CA MET A 83 8.29 -5.66 0.38
C MET A 83 9.15 -6.71 -0.34
N GLY A 84 8.54 -7.77 -0.91
CA GLY A 84 9.29 -8.86 -1.53
C GLY A 84 10.17 -8.45 -2.71
N PHE A 85 9.81 -7.38 -3.42
CA PHE A 85 10.61 -6.80 -4.50
C PHE A 85 12.03 -6.41 -4.07
N GLY A 86 12.22 -6.00 -2.81
CA GLY A 86 13.41 -5.27 -2.36
C GLY A 86 14.69 -6.07 -2.38
N ALA A 87 14.62 -7.40 -2.21
CA ALA A 87 15.81 -8.25 -2.21
C ALA A 87 16.62 -8.16 -3.52
N GLU A 88 15.95 -8.00 -4.64
CA GLU A 88 16.58 -7.86 -5.96
C GLU A 88 16.64 -6.41 -6.43
N PHE A 89 15.66 -5.59 -6.10
CA PHE A 89 15.54 -4.20 -6.51
C PHE A 89 16.70 -3.33 -6.02
N PHE A 90 16.93 -3.27 -4.71
CA PHE A 90 17.93 -2.34 -4.15
C PHE A 90 19.35 -2.64 -4.65
N PRO A 91 19.80 -3.90 -4.76
CA PRO A 91 21.09 -4.20 -5.41
C PRO A 91 21.14 -3.80 -6.89
N ALA A 92 20.05 -4.02 -7.65
CA ALA A 92 20.02 -3.76 -9.09
C ALA A 92 19.98 -2.27 -9.44
N TYR A 93 19.36 -1.46 -8.59
CA TYR A 93 19.12 -0.03 -8.86
C TYR A 93 19.90 0.93 -7.94
N ARG A 94 20.85 0.43 -7.14
CA ARG A 94 21.61 1.20 -6.16
C ARG A 94 22.29 2.46 -6.73
N ASP A 95 22.75 2.40 -7.98
CA ASP A 95 23.43 3.51 -8.66
C ASP A 95 22.48 4.34 -9.55
N LYS A 96 21.20 3.99 -9.59
CA LYS A 96 20.18 4.61 -10.45
C LYS A 96 19.14 5.42 -9.67
N ILE A 97 19.00 5.14 -8.38
CA ILE A 97 18.10 5.85 -7.48
C ILE A 97 18.86 6.27 -6.21
N ASN A 98 18.44 7.36 -5.61
CA ASN A 98 18.94 7.81 -4.32
C ASN A 98 17.80 7.72 -3.29
N VAL A 99 17.89 6.81 -2.33
CA VAL A 99 16.90 6.67 -1.25
C VAL A 99 17.42 7.42 -0.03
N ARG A 100 16.70 8.46 0.41
CA ARG A 100 17.08 9.27 1.56
C ARG A 100 16.61 8.68 2.87
N GLU A 101 15.38 8.24 2.92
CA GLU A 101 14.80 7.66 4.13
C GLU A 101 14.00 6.39 3.79
N LEU A 102 14.13 5.37 4.64
CA LEU A 102 13.27 4.19 4.69
C LEU A 102 12.45 4.27 5.97
N TRP A 103 11.13 4.31 5.83
CA TRP A 103 10.21 4.32 6.96
C TRP A 103 9.55 2.95 7.08
N MET A 104 9.90 2.23 8.12
CA MET A 104 9.42 0.85 8.33
C MET A 104 9.55 0.47 9.80
N ASN A 105 8.48 -0.07 10.37
CA ASN A 105 8.49 -0.70 11.68
C ASN A 105 8.67 -2.20 11.48
N SER A 106 9.74 -2.79 12.00
CA SER A 106 10.02 -4.21 11.84
C SER A 106 9.69 -5.00 13.10
N LEU A 107 8.79 -5.98 12.98
CA LEU A 107 8.44 -6.92 14.04
C LEU A 107 9.15 -8.27 13.89
N TYR A 108 9.58 -8.62 12.67
CA TYR A 108 10.11 -9.95 12.32
C TYR A 108 11.51 -9.86 11.73
N ASP A 109 12.22 -10.99 11.72
CA ASP A 109 13.60 -11.02 11.23
C ASP A 109 13.72 -10.77 9.72
N TRP A 110 12.70 -11.09 8.93
CA TRP A 110 12.72 -10.77 7.50
C TRP A 110 12.61 -9.26 7.22
N GLY A 111 11.88 -8.51 8.05
CA GLY A 111 11.86 -7.06 7.95
C GLY A 111 13.21 -6.44 8.31
N LYS A 112 13.88 -6.95 9.34
CA LYS A 112 15.25 -6.53 9.67
C LYS A 112 16.20 -6.81 8.52
N SER A 113 16.09 -7.99 7.89
CA SER A 113 16.89 -8.35 6.71
C SER A 113 16.60 -7.42 5.53
N PHE A 114 15.36 -7.00 5.31
CA PHE A 114 15.00 -6.02 4.29
C PHE A 114 15.68 -4.67 4.57
N ILE A 115 15.60 -4.17 5.80
CA ILE A 115 16.26 -2.92 6.22
C ILE A 115 17.77 -3.00 5.96
N GLU A 116 18.43 -4.11 6.32
CA GLU A 116 19.85 -4.32 6.06
C GLU A 116 20.18 -4.29 4.57
N ILE A 117 19.34 -4.88 3.71
CA ILE A 117 19.52 -4.82 2.25
C ILE A 117 19.44 -3.38 1.76
N VAL A 118 18.46 -2.60 2.20
CA VAL A 118 18.33 -1.19 1.80
C VAL A 118 19.56 -0.39 2.23
N LEU A 119 19.93 -0.45 3.50
CA LEU A 119 21.04 0.32 4.05
C LEU A 119 22.40 -0.07 3.45
N LYS A 120 22.60 -1.35 3.12
CA LYS A 120 23.81 -1.83 2.44
C LYS A 120 23.95 -1.23 1.03
N ASN A 121 22.84 -1.09 0.30
CA ASN A 121 22.86 -0.59 -1.08
C ASN A 121 22.74 0.94 -1.15
N HIS A 122 22.17 1.56 -0.13
CA HIS A 122 22.01 3.01 0.01
C HIS A 122 22.60 3.47 1.36
N PRO A 123 23.93 3.56 1.51
CA PRO A 123 24.59 3.80 2.81
C PRO A 123 24.29 5.17 3.44
N ASN A 124 23.75 6.10 2.66
CA ASN A 124 23.28 7.40 3.16
C ASN A 124 21.78 7.42 3.48
N CYS A 125 21.09 6.29 3.32
CA CYS A 125 19.69 6.16 3.68
C CYS A 125 19.54 6.10 5.20
N ILE A 126 18.58 6.83 5.74
CA ILE A 126 18.23 6.81 7.16
C ILE A 126 17.02 5.88 7.33
N HIS A 127 17.16 4.84 8.13
CA HIS A 127 16.02 4.06 8.60
C HIS A 127 15.31 4.79 9.73
N ARG A 128 14.01 4.87 9.66
CA ARG A 128 13.14 5.49 10.67
C ARG A 128 11.95 4.58 10.97
N GLU A 129 11.73 4.29 12.23
CA GLU A 129 10.46 3.77 12.73
C GLU A 129 9.47 4.92 12.94
N LEU A 130 8.20 4.67 12.67
CA LEU A 130 7.12 5.63 12.86
C LEU A 130 6.31 5.28 14.10
N HIS A 131 5.79 6.32 14.77
CA HIS A 131 4.95 6.15 15.96
C HIS A 131 3.61 6.84 15.78
N THR A 132 2.56 6.19 16.31
CA THR A 132 1.20 6.74 16.29
C THR A 132 1.15 8.14 16.87
N GLY A 133 0.50 9.06 16.16
CA GLY A 133 0.38 10.47 16.54
C GLY A 133 1.47 11.38 15.96
N GLU A 134 2.51 10.84 15.32
CA GLU A 134 3.49 11.69 14.65
C GLU A 134 2.88 12.45 13.47
N ILE A 135 3.34 13.68 13.28
CA ILE A 135 3.03 14.52 12.12
C ILE A 135 4.35 14.95 11.49
N ILE A 136 4.57 14.51 10.26
CA ILE A 136 5.84 14.68 9.56
C ILE A 136 5.63 15.50 8.30
N GLN A 137 6.42 16.58 8.15
CA GLN A 137 6.39 17.38 6.92
C GLN A 137 7.42 16.85 5.92
N ILE A 138 6.95 16.49 4.74
CA ILE A 138 7.79 16.11 3.59
C ILE A 138 7.52 17.08 2.45
N VAL A 139 8.45 17.99 2.18
CA VAL A 139 8.28 18.99 1.13
C VAL A 139 6.95 19.73 1.30
N ASP A 140 5.95 19.42 0.51
CA ASP A 140 4.61 19.99 0.47
C ASP A 140 3.50 18.98 0.85
N VAL A 141 3.90 17.84 1.43
CA VAL A 141 2.99 16.82 1.97
C VAL A 141 3.15 16.73 3.48
N THR A 142 2.05 16.79 4.21
CA THR A 142 2.03 16.42 5.62
C THR A 142 1.62 14.95 5.74
N VAL A 143 2.42 14.16 6.45
CA VAL A 143 2.12 12.75 6.76
C VAL A 143 1.71 12.66 8.22
N GLU A 144 0.46 12.28 8.47
CA GLU A 144 -0.07 11.97 9.80
C GLU A 144 0.00 10.46 10.02
N VAL A 145 0.66 10.01 11.08
CA VAL A 145 0.73 8.59 11.45
C VAL A 145 -0.44 8.27 12.38
N LEU A 146 -1.42 7.52 11.87
CA LEU A 146 -2.67 7.26 12.59
C LEU A 146 -2.64 5.98 13.42
N CYS A 147 -1.92 4.96 12.97
CA CYS A 147 -1.80 3.69 13.70
C CYS A 147 -0.48 3.01 13.32
N THR A 148 0.18 2.44 14.31
CA THR A 148 1.43 1.67 14.18
C THR A 148 1.39 0.45 15.10
N PRO A 149 2.24 -0.58 14.86
CA PRO A 149 2.23 -1.80 15.66
C PRO A 149 2.49 -1.60 17.16
N ASP A 150 3.22 -0.56 17.54
CA ASP A 150 3.53 -0.27 18.94
C ASP A 150 2.28 -0.04 19.79
N VAL A 151 1.38 0.84 19.32
CA VAL A 151 0.12 1.11 20.03
C VAL A 151 -0.78 -0.12 20.07
N LEU A 152 -0.84 -0.91 19.00
CA LEU A 152 -1.65 -2.12 18.96
C LEU A 152 -1.08 -3.22 19.86
N ASN A 153 0.23 -3.29 20.00
CA ASN A 153 0.89 -4.21 20.93
C ASN A 153 0.57 -3.87 22.40
N GLU A 154 0.46 -2.60 22.73
CA GLU A 154 0.03 -2.14 24.06
C GLU A 154 -1.44 -2.50 24.34
N ILE A 155 -2.31 -2.43 23.34
CA ILE A 155 -3.74 -2.73 23.47
C ILE A 155 -3.98 -4.23 23.51
N ASN A 156 -3.47 -4.98 22.55
CA ASN A 156 -3.69 -6.42 22.43
C ASN A 156 -2.58 -7.12 21.63
N ALA A 157 -1.45 -7.38 22.28
CA ALA A 157 -0.31 -8.07 21.68
C ALA A 157 -0.68 -9.47 21.12
N ALA A 158 -1.63 -10.17 21.75
CA ALA A 158 -2.03 -11.50 21.29
C ALA A 158 -2.79 -11.43 19.97
N GLU A 159 -3.64 -10.43 19.76
CA GLU A 159 -4.38 -10.25 18.51
C GLU A 159 -3.47 -9.69 17.40
N LEU A 160 -2.57 -8.77 17.73
CA LEU A 160 -1.55 -8.28 16.81
C LEU A 160 -0.73 -9.44 16.22
N ASN A 161 -0.32 -10.40 17.06
CA ASN A 161 0.48 -11.54 16.63
C ASN A 161 -0.31 -12.62 15.87
N LYS A 162 -1.63 -12.62 15.92
CA LYS A 162 -2.46 -13.56 15.14
C LYS A 162 -2.62 -13.16 13.68
N ASP A 163 -2.63 -11.87 13.43
CA ASP A 163 -2.81 -11.31 12.10
C ASP A 163 -1.76 -10.23 11.85
N SER A 164 -0.72 -10.59 11.11
CA SER A 164 0.40 -9.69 10.77
C SER A 164 0.00 -8.49 9.94
N ASN A 165 -1.19 -8.48 9.32
CA ASN A 165 -1.75 -7.29 8.66
C ASN A 165 -2.02 -6.14 9.64
N ASN A 166 -2.30 -6.46 10.91
CA ASN A 166 -2.38 -5.45 11.97
C ASN A 166 -1.05 -4.73 12.22
N ALA A 167 0.07 -5.25 11.73
CA ALA A 167 1.36 -4.57 11.78
C ALA A 167 1.50 -3.43 10.76
N SER A 168 0.49 -3.19 9.93
CA SER A 168 0.51 -2.11 8.94
C SER A 168 0.64 -0.74 9.60
N ILE A 169 1.57 0.06 9.10
CA ILE A 169 1.66 1.48 9.40
C ILE A 169 0.54 2.19 8.65
N VAL A 170 -0.41 2.77 9.37
CA VAL A 170 -1.49 3.54 8.76
C VAL A 170 -1.14 5.01 8.78
N THR A 171 -1.10 5.62 7.61
CA THR A 171 -0.82 7.05 7.46
C THR A 171 -1.93 7.76 6.71
N ARG A 172 -2.04 9.08 6.95
CA ARG A 172 -2.86 9.96 6.15
C ARG A 172 -2.00 11.08 5.57
N LEU A 173 -1.96 11.18 4.25
CA LEU A 173 -1.31 12.27 3.56
C LEU A 173 -2.27 13.46 3.46
N ASN A 174 -1.77 14.66 3.72
CA ASN A 174 -2.45 15.90 3.39
C ASN A 174 -1.65 16.62 2.30
N VAL A 175 -2.28 16.77 1.14
CA VAL A 175 -1.72 17.39 -0.06
C VAL A 175 -2.62 18.57 -0.44
N ASP A 176 -2.22 19.80 -0.10
CA ASP A 176 -3.00 21.01 -0.37
C ASP A 176 -4.46 20.93 0.14
N GLY A 177 -4.67 20.29 1.30
CA GLY A 177 -5.97 20.09 1.91
C GLY A 177 -6.69 18.80 1.48
N LEU A 178 -6.24 18.13 0.43
CA LEU A 178 -6.73 16.80 0.03
C LEU A 178 -6.15 15.73 0.96
N LYS A 179 -7.02 14.95 1.60
CA LYS A 179 -6.64 13.89 2.53
C LYS A 179 -6.68 12.53 1.85
N ILE A 180 -5.56 11.80 1.91
CA ILE A 180 -5.40 10.47 1.32
C ILE A 180 -5.06 9.49 2.44
N LEU A 181 -5.96 8.57 2.75
CA LEU A 181 -5.74 7.54 3.77
C LEU A 181 -5.07 6.32 3.15
N MET A 182 -3.92 5.95 3.73
CA MET A 182 -3.06 4.85 3.31
C MET A 182 -2.96 3.81 4.44
N PRO A 183 -3.90 2.89 4.55
CA PRO A 183 -3.92 1.90 5.64
C PRO A 183 -3.01 0.68 5.39
N GLY A 184 -2.41 0.52 4.21
CA GLY A 184 -1.79 -0.74 3.85
C GLY A 184 -2.81 -1.88 3.93
N ASP A 185 -2.45 -2.94 4.64
CA ASP A 185 -3.34 -4.09 4.84
C ASP A 185 -3.97 -4.13 6.25
N ALA A 186 -3.98 -2.99 6.93
CA ALA A 186 -4.54 -2.88 8.28
C ALA A 186 -5.85 -3.65 8.42
N SER A 187 -5.91 -4.54 9.40
CA SER A 187 -7.05 -5.40 9.67
C SER A 187 -7.83 -4.96 10.91
N LEU A 188 -8.74 -5.78 11.38
CA LEU A 188 -9.80 -5.38 12.31
C LEU A 188 -9.30 -4.66 13.56
N LEU A 189 -8.23 -5.13 14.20
CA LEU A 189 -7.72 -4.49 15.44
C LEU A 189 -7.29 -3.04 15.19
N ALA A 190 -6.58 -2.79 14.08
CA ALA A 190 -6.16 -1.45 13.72
C ALA A 190 -7.37 -0.54 13.40
N TRP A 191 -8.37 -1.07 12.72
CA TRP A 191 -9.58 -0.31 12.39
C TRP A 191 -10.46 -0.01 13.62
N GLU A 192 -10.58 -0.95 14.56
CA GLU A 192 -11.26 -0.73 15.84
C GLU A 192 -10.56 0.39 16.62
N TYR A 193 -9.24 0.32 16.78
CA TYR A 193 -8.46 1.37 17.42
C TYR A 193 -8.67 2.73 16.76
N MET A 194 -8.57 2.81 15.43
CA MET A 194 -8.71 4.08 14.71
C MET A 194 -10.13 4.63 14.79
N ALA A 195 -11.15 3.77 14.72
CA ALA A 195 -12.55 4.18 14.85
C ALA A 195 -12.82 4.78 16.24
N ASP A 196 -12.34 4.12 17.29
CA ASP A 196 -12.51 4.57 18.68
C ASP A 196 -11.73 5.87 18.96
N THR A 197 -10.51 5.97 18.40
CA THR A 197 -9.63 7.12 18.67
C THR A 197 -10.01 8.36 17.87
N TYR A 198 -10.32 8.20 16.59
CA TYR A 198 -10.51 9.33 15.68
C TYR A 198 -11.98 9.57 15.26
N GLY A 199 -12.82 8.53 15.28
CA GLY A 199 -14.20 8.63 14.85
C GLY A 199 -14.35 9.33 13.49
N SER A 200 -15.19 10.37 13.41
CA SER A 200 -15.41 11.14 12.19
C SER A 200 -14.18 11.93 11.69
N ALA A 201 -13.14 12.08 12.50
CA ALA A 201 -11.89 12.70 12.06
C ALA A 201 -11.07 11.80 11.11
N LEU A 202 -11.46 10.52 10.95
CA LEU A 202 -10.92 9.62 9.91
C LEU A 202 -11.31 10.05 8.49
N LYS A 203 -12.29 10.95 8.32
CA LYS A 203 -12.70 11.39 6.98
C LYS A 203 -11.51 11.76 6.12
N SER A 204 -11.49 11.15 4.92
CA SER A 204 -10.44 11.35 3.91
C SER A 204 -11.09 11.38 2.52
N ASP A 205 -10.49 12.08 1.57
CA ASP A 205 -11.06 12.24 0.23
C ASP A 205 -10.75 11.03 -0.66
N ILE A 206 -9.58 10.42 -0.43
CA ILE A 206 -9.12 9.22 -1.13
C ILE A 206 -8.78 8.15 -0.09
N LEU A 207 -9.21 6.93 -0.35
CA LEU A 207 -8.87 5.75 0.45
C LEU A 207 -8.18 4.72 -0.43
N GLN A 208 -6.94 4.34 -0.09
CA GLN A 208 -6.42 3.05 -0.52
C GLN A 208 -7.21 1.99 0.26
N VAL A 209 -7.93 1.14 -0.45
CA VAL A 209 -8.76 0.12 0.18
C VAL A 209 -7.88 -0.90 0.89
N PRO A 210 -8.06 -1.12 2.21
CA PRO A 210 -7.17 -1.96 2.99
C PRO A 210 -7.16 -3.40 2.50
N HIS A 211 -6.01 -4.06 2.62
CA HIS A 211 -5.83 -5.47 2.31
C HIS A 211 -6.36 -5.82 0.90
N HIS A 212 -6.05 -4.97 -0.08
CA HIS A 212 -6.47 -5.09 -1.50
C HIS A 212 -7.99 -5.19 -1.71
N GLY A 213 -8.78 -4.96 -0.66
CA GLY A 213 -10.23 -5.20 -0.61
C GLY A 213 -10.60 -6.61 -0.14
N ALA A 214 -9.64 -7.47 0.17
CA ALA A 214 -9.89 -8.82 0.66
C ALA A 214 -10.54 -8.85 2.06
N ASN A 215 -10.97 -10.04 2.50
CA ASN A 215 -11.53 -10.25 3.83
C ASN A 215 -10.53 -9.82 4.92
N HIS A 216 -11.05 -9.50 6.09
CA HIS A 216 -10.30 -9.05 7.27
C HIS A 216 -9.70 -7.64 7.18
N GLY A 217 -9.92 -6.88 6.10
CA GLY A 217 -9.59 -5.47 6.02
C GLY A 217 -10.43 -4.61 6.98
N ALA A 218 -11.22 -3.67 6.45
CA ALA A 218 -12.09 -2.80 7.25
C ALA A 218 -13.52 -3.31 7.36
N THR A 219 -14.24 -2.89 8.40
CA THR A 219 -15.71 -3.05 8.50
C THR A 219 -16.43 -2.01 7.65
N ILE A 220 -17.74 -2.22 7.39
CA ILE A 220 -18.56 -1.23 6.69
C ILE A 220 -18.63 0.09 7.46
N GLU A 221 -18.64 0.05 8.79
CA GLU A 221 -18.63 1.22 9.65
C GLU A 221 -17.34 2.03 9.48
N ALA A 222 -16.20 1.36 9.38
CA ALA A 222 -14.91 2.00 9.11
C ALA A 222 -14.92 2.72 7.75
N TYR A 223 -15.43 2.08 6.69
CA TYR A 223 -15.60 2.75 5.39
C TYR A 223 -16.50 3.98 5.46
N ARG A 224 -17.60 3.91 6.22
CA ARG A 224 -18.50 5.04 6.44
C ARG A 224 -17.87 6.19 7.22
N LEU A 225 -17.02 5.88 8.22
CA LEU A 225 -16.25 6.89 8.96
C LEU A 225 -15.24 7.62 8.06
N VAL A 226 -14.54 6.86 7.20
CA VAL A 226 -13.60 7.45 6.22
C VAL A 226 -14.35 8.26 5.18
N ASN A 227 -15.52 7.82 4.73
CA ASN A 227 -16.40 8.51 3.78
C ASN A 227 -15.65 9.14 2.59
N ALA A 228 -14.85 8.31 1.91
CA ALA A 228 -14.00 8.76 0.81
C ALA A 228 -14.81 9.04 -0.47
N ASP A 229 -14.31 9.96 -1.30
CA ASP A 229 -14.85 10.23 -2.64
C ASP A 229 -14.20 9.36 -3.72
N THR A 230 -13.02 8.79 -3.43
CA THR A 230 -12.30 7.89 -4.32
C THR A 230 -11.77 6.69 -3.54
N LEU A 231 -12.02 5.49 -4.07
CA LEU A 231 -11.46 4.23 -3.58
C LEU A 231 -10.42 3.71 -4.56
N ILE A 232 -9.24 3.34 -4.05
CA ILE A 232 -8.15 2.73 -4.83
C ILE A 232 -7.96 1.29 -4.37
N PHE A 233 -8.17 0.34 -5.27
CA PHE A 233 -7.92 -1.08 -5.05
C PHE A 233 -6.58 -1.46 -5.66
N ASN A 234 -5.65 -1.86 -4.82
CA ASN A 234 -4.33 -2.36 -5.21
C ASN A 234 -4.40 -3.85 -5.57
N CYS A 235 -5.21 -4.18 -6.59
CA CYS A 235 -5.38 -5.53 -7.09
C CYS A 235 -5.73 -5.52 -8.57
N GLY A 236 -5.66 -6.69 -9.21
CA GLY A 236 -6.17 -6.89 -10.56
C GLY A 236 -7.70 -6.89 -10.62
N GLN A 237 -8.24 -6.61 -11.82
CA GLN A 237 -9.69 -6.55 -12.04
C GLN A 237 -10.39 -7.88 -11.73
N GLU A 238 -9.75 -9.00 -12.01
CA GLU A 238 -10.31 -10.32 -11.73
C GLU A 238 -10.50 -10.57 -10.25
N LEU A 239 -9.49 -10.20 -9.44
CA LEU A 239 -9.56 -10.27 -7.98
C LEU A 239 -10.64 -9.31 -7.44
N PHE A 240 -10.67 -8.06 -7.93
CA PHE A 240 -11.71 -7.10 -7.57
C PHE A 240 -13.12 -7.66 -7.81
N ASP A 241 -13.36 -8.26 -8.98
CA ASP A 241 -14.65 -8.85 -9.30
C ASP A 241 -15.07 -9.99 -8.36
N CYS A 242 -14.09 -10.77 -7.88
CA CYS A 242 -14.35 -11.83 -6.89
C CYS A 242 -14.63 -11.29 -5.49
N ILE A 243 -13.94 -10.19 -5.11
CA ILE A 243 -14.13 -9.52 -3.82
C ILE A 243 -15.54 -8.94 -3.70
N VAL A 244 -16.10 -8.41 -4.80
CA VAL A 244 -17.39 -7.72 -4.82
C VAL A 244 -18.55 -8.58 -5.31
N SER A 245 -18.39 -9.89 -5.46
CA SER A 245 -19.44 -10.79 -5.93
C SER A 245 -19.43 -12.15 -5.22
N GLU A 246 -20.58 -12.52 -4.62
CA GLU A 246 -20.76 -13.87 -4.05
C GLU A 246 -20.77 -14.97 -5.12
N GLU A 247 -21.15 -14.63 -6.36
CA GLU A 247 -21.33 -15.58 -7.47
C GLU A 247 -20.01 -15.84 -8.21
N LYS A 248 -19.16 -14.81 -8.31
CA LYS A 248 -17.85 -14.94 -8.94
C LYS A 248 -16.91 -15.65 -7.98
N ARG A 249 -16.55 -16.87 -8.36
CA ARG A 249 -15.51 -17.65 -7.68
C ARG A 249 -14.25 -17.55 -8.49
N PHE A 250 -13.17 -17.22 -7.83
CA PHE A 250 -11.86 -17.35 -8.45
C PHE A 250 -11.66 -18.83 -8.84
N PHE A 251 -11.22 -19.08 -10.07
CA PHE A 251 -10.94 -20.43 -10.56
C PHE A 251 -9.62 -20.95 -9.96
N CYS A 252 -9.55 -21.09 -8.66
CA CYS A 252 -8.44 -21.79 -8.01
C CYS A 252 -8.59 -23.32 -8.05
N GLY A 253 -9.57 -23.82 -8.84
CA GLY A 253 -9.90 -25.24 -8.97
C GLY A 253 -11.08 -25.66 -8.09
N PRO A 254 -11.64 -26.88 -8.33
CA PRO A 254 -12.86 -27.36 -7.68
C PRO A 254 -12.74 -27.54 -6.15
N GLU A 255 -11.51 -27.55 -5.62
CA GLU A 255 -11.24 -27.74 -4.19
C GLU A 255 -10.96 -26.42 -3.45
N CYS A 256 -10.97 -25.28 -4.12
CA CYS A 256 -10.69 -23.99 -3.48
C CYS A 256 -11.84 -23.62 -2.51
N LYS A 257 -11.50 -23.65 -1.21
CA LYS A 257 -12.44 -23.31 -0.13
C LYS A 257 -12.40 -21.82 0.23
N HIS A 258 -11.48 -21.04 -0.33
CA HIS A 258 -11.30 -19.64 0.01
C HIS A 258 -12.35 -18.79 -0.70
N LYS A 259 -13.24 -18.17 0.08
CA LYS A 259 -14.13 -17.13 -0.40
C LYS A 259 -13.36 -15.81 -0.35
N LEU A 260 -13.09 -15.26 -1.52
CA LEU A 260 -12.49 -13.92 -1.65
C LEU A 260 -13.53 -12.81 -1.44
N PHE A 261 -14.81 -13.14 -1.50
CA PHE A 261 -15.90 -12.21 -1.29
C PHE A 261 -15.77 -11.50 0.07
N ASN A 262 -15.75 -10.18 0.03
CA ASN A 262 -15.75 -9.33 1.21
C ASN A 262 -17.11 -8.63 1.34
N LYS A 263 -17.94 -9.12 2.27
CA LYS A 263 -19.27 -8.60 2.51
C LYS A 263 -19.27 -7.11 2.86
N HIS A 264 -18.33 -6.65 3.67
CA HIS A 264 -18.28 -5.25 4.12
C HIS A 264 -18.03 -4.28 2.97
N ILE A 265 -17.05 -4.56 2.11
CA ILE A 265 -16.81 -3.71 0.95
C ILE A 265 -17.95 -3.82 -0.07
N PHE A 266 -18.50 -5.02 -0.27
CA PHE A 266 -19.66 -5.23 -1.16
C PHE A 266 -20.87 -4.36 -0.72
N GLU A 267 -21.25 -4.43 0.56
CA GLU A 267 -22.35 -3.64 1.12
C GLU A 267 -22.07 -2.14 1.02
N TYR A 268 -20.85 -1.72 1.34
CA TYR A 268 -20.45 -0.32 1.21
C TYR A 268 -20.53 0.19 -0.23
N LEU A 269 -20.13 -0.62 -1.22
CA LEU A 269 -20.19 -0.24 -2.63
C LEU A 269 -21.62 -0.06 -3.16
N GLN A 270 -22.66 -0.65 -2.52
CA GLN A 270 -24.06 -0.40 -2.90
C GLN A 270 -24.48 1.06 -2.60
N GLU A 271 -23.92 1.69 -1.59
CA GLU A 271 -24.20 3.07 -1.22
C GLU A 271 -23.18 4.08 -1.76
N PHE A 272 -22.00 3.62 -2.17
CA PHE A 272 -20.88 4.44 -2.65
C PHE A 272 -21.23 5.10 -4.00
N LYS A 273 -20.98 6.41 -4.11
CA LYS A 273 -21.25 7.20 -5.33
C LYS A 273 -20.00 7.81 -5.94
N GLY A 274 -18.85 7.57 -5.33
CA GLY A 274 -17.58 8.15 -5.75
C GLY A 274 -16.90 7.37 -6.87
N LYS A 275 -15.62 7.64 -7.05
CA LYS A 275 -14.77 7.02 -8.08
C LYS A 275 -14.10 5.76 -7.55
N ILE A 276 -14.10 4.69 -8.34
CA ILE A 276 -13.34 3.47 -8.07
C ILE A 276 -12.18 3.39 -9.07
N ILE A 277 -10.98 3.10 -8.55
CA ILE A 277 -9.77 2.84 -9.32
C ILE A 277 -9.28 1.45 -8.93
N VAL A 278 -9.23 0.53 -9.90
CA VAL A 278 -8.58 -0.76 -9.75
C VAL A 278 -7.19 -0.65 -10.39
N ALA A 279 -6.14 -1.08 -9.70
CA ALA A 279 -4.77 -0.87 -10.15
C ALA A 279 -4.49 -1.47 -11.52
N GLU A 280 -5.01 -2.66 -11.79
CA GLU A 280 -4.80 -3.35 -13.05
C GLU A 280 -6.12 -3.77 -13.72
N ALA A 281 -6.16 -3.76 -15.06
CA ALA A 281 -7.29 -4.26 -15.82
C ALA A 281 -7.10 -5.75 -16.16
N TYR A 282 -8.17 -6.41 -16.68
CA TYR A 282 -8.13 -7.82 -17.08
C TYR A 282 -6.93 -8.16 -17.97
N PHE A 283 -6.15 -9.14 -17.54
CA PHE A 283 -5.07 -9.79 -18.31
C PHE A 283 -4.23 -8.86 -19.21
N PRO A 284 -3.70 -7.75 -18.70
CA PRO A 284 -2.78 -6.96 -19.50
C PRO A 284 -1.48 -7.74 -19.73
N THR A 285 -0.87 -7.53 -20.88
CA THR A 285 0.43 -8.15 -21.21
C THR A 285 1.59 -7.60 -20.39
N LYS A 286 1.37 -6.46 -19.74
CA LYS A 286 2.30 -5.77 -18.84
C LYS A 286 1.54 -5.10 -17.71
N PRO A 287 2.13 -5.00 -16.51
CA PRO A 287 1.57 -4.26 -15.40
C PRO A 287 1.20 -2.82 -15.80
N GLN A 288 0.15 -2.30 -15.20
CA GLN A 288 -0.33 -0.96 -15.46
C GLN A 288 0.13 0.03 -14.40
N CYS A 289 0.22 1.29 -14.79
CA CYS A 289 0.42 2.41 -13.89
C CYS A 289 -0.69 3.44 -14.16
N LYS A 290 -1.49 3.77 -13.15
CA LYS A 290 -2.59 4.71 -13.26
C LYS A 290 -2.34 5.93 -12.39
N ARG A 291 -2.43 7.12 -13.01
CA ARG A 291 -2.40 8.37 -12.27
C ARG A 291 -3.78 8.61 -11.63
N PHE A 292 -3.81 9.00 -10.35
CA PHE A 292 -5.03 9.29 -9.61
C PHE A 292 -5.05 10.71 -8.99
N LEU A 293 -3.90 11.35 -8.86
CA LEU A 293 -3.72 12.71 -8.36
C LEU A 293 -2.94 13.60 -9.35
#